data_9f2bf8fa356c82c6d280b83c72a338e3
#
_entry.id   9f2bf8fa356c82c6d280b83c72a338e3
#
_cell.length_a   1.000
_cell.length_b   1.000
_cell.length_c   1.000
_cell.angle_alpha   90.00
_cell.angle_beta   90.00
_cell.angle_gamma   90.00
#
_symmetry.space_group_name_H-M   'P 1'
#
loop_
_entity.id
_entity.type
_entity.pdbx_description
1 polymer ?
#
loop_
_entity_poly.entity_id
_entity_poly.type
_entity_poly.pdbx_seq_one_letter_code
_entity_poly.pdbx_strand_id
1 'polypeptide(L)'
;MRYGDELRRPLLTGPQLGQSKKICIVGGGLSGLSIAYRIASKRPDVEIEILEKSERYGGTIETWSEGDWLCDVAVNAARAHPAFWRLIDDLGLQGVFSESNPKARSRWIHSNGKTAKLSLLMALRMGPLRLFRSIRASRAGGRSVAQIIPNQSIADAMTLGIVNHVSQHVDADFLMPSLTKYGQEPPLKWSKIKKMMGETYPLFKPRKGAIASLNGGMEVLVHALVKQLNGLENVTLNLRSTIESPEQVSNDRNIPIDSIIWCAPLGRSPEQFTSLD
;
A
#
# COMPACT_ATOMS: atom_id res chain seq x y z
N MET A 1 -1.19 9.94 -20.62
CA MET A 1 0.04 9.32 -20.08
C MET A 1 -0.25 7.88 -19.71
N ARG A 2 0.65 6.94 -20.02
CA ARG A 2 0.48 5.53 -19.70
C ARG A 2 0.90 5.29 -18.26
N TYR A 3 0.15 4.53 -17.48
CA TYR A 3 0.47 4.23 -16.09
C TYR A 3 1.83 3.52 -15.96
N GLY A 4 2.17 2.67 -16.94
CA GLY A 4 3.50 2.06 -17.01
C GLY A 4 4.63 3.05 -17.22
N ASP A 5 4.39 4.14 -17.94
CA ASP A 5 5.37 5.20 -18.10
C ASP A 5 5.56 5.97 -16.79
N GLU A 6 4.51 6.09 -15.96
CA GLU A 6 4.62 6.66 -14.61
C GLU A 6 5.52 5.85 -13.70
N LEU A 7 5.43 4.53 -13.77
CA LEU A 7 6.33 3.65 -13.00
C LEU A 7 7.79 3.69 -13.48
N ARG A 8 8.01 4.10 -14.72
CA ARG A 8 9.34 4.24 -15.32
C ARG A 8 9.88 5.65 -15.30
N ARG A 9 9.06 6.62 -14.92
CA ARG A 9 9.50 8.02 -14.87
C ARG A 9 10.68 8.20 -13.94
N PRO A 10 11.50 9.23 -14.22
CA PRO A 10 12.36 9.79 -13.20
C PRO A 10 11.53 10.13 -11.96
N LEU A 11 12.13 10.09 -10.81
CA LEU A 11 11.48 10.53 -9.59
C LEU A 11 10.92 11.94 -9.80
N LEU A 12 9.63 12.08 -9.55
CA LEU A 12 9.02 13.40 -9.41
C LEU A 12 9.27 13.83 -7.98
N THR A 13 10.29 14.64 -7.80
CA THR A 13 10.64 15.21 -6.50
C THR A 13 10.51 16.73 -6.58
N GLY A 14 10.36 17.37 -5.44
CA GLY A 14 10.52 18.83 -5.36
C GLY A 14 11.90 19.25 -5.87
N PRO A 15 12.07 20.52 -6.32
CA PRO A 15 13.33 20.99 -6.86
C PRO A 15 14.51 20.76 -5.90
N GLN A 16 14.29 20.96 -4.61
CA GLN A 16 15.30 20.79 -3.56
C GLN A 16 15.76 19.32 -3.48
N LEU A 17 14.81 18.40 -3.37
CA LEU A 17 15.10 16.96 -3.30
C LEU A 17 15.72 16.45 -4.60
N GLY A 18 15.30 16.98 -5.75
CA GLY A 18 15.86 16.64 -7.06
C GLY A 18 17.32 17.03 -7.23
N GLN A 19 17.79 18.03 -6.49
CA GLN A 19 19.18 18.51 -6.47
C GLN A 19 20.00 17.91 -5.32
N SER A 20 19.38 17.26 -4.35
CA SER A 20 20.05 16.68 -3.19
C SER A 20 21.05 15.62 -3.61
N LYS A 21 22.21 15.66 -2.94
CA LYS A 21 23.26 14.63 -3.04
C LYS A 21 23.20 13.62 -1.90
N LYS A 22 22.48 13.96 -0.83
CA LYS A 22 22.26 13.11 0.32
C LYS A 22 20.78 13.16 0.74
N ILE A 23 20.20 12.00 0.95
CA ILE A 23 18.79 11.83 1.35
C ILE A 23 18.76 10.93 2.58
N CYS A 24 17.98 11.34 3.59
CA CYS A 24 17.69 10.53 4.75
C CYS A 24 16.23 10.04 4.71
N ILE A 25 16.03 8.75 4.91
CA ILE A 25 14.71 8.11 4.98
C ILE A 25 14.48 7.60 6.39
N VAL A 26 13.46 8.12 7.06
CA VAL A 26 13.08 7.70 8.42
C VAL A 26 11.97 6.66 8.35
N GLY A 27 12.26 5.45 8.81
CA GLY A 27 11.39 4.29 8.77
C GLY A 27 11.79 3.24 7.75
N GLY A 28 12.23 2.09 8.23
CA GLY A 28 12.68 0.92 7.45
C GLY A 28 11.57 -0.08 7.11
N GLY A 29 10.29 0.36 7.09
CA GLY A 29 9.17 -0.41 6.59
C GLY A 29 9.16 -0.51 5.06
N LEU A 30 8.17 -1.21 4.50
CA LEU A 30 8.04 -1.39 3.04
C LEU A 30 8.09 -0.06 2.27
N SER A 31 7.48 0.99 2.80
CA SER A 31 7.48 2.33 2.16
C SER A 31 8.90 2.88 2.06
N GLY A 32 9.64 2.95 3.16
CA GLY A 32 11.00 3.49 3.17
C GLY A 32 11.96 2.67 2.31
N LEU A 33 11.93 1.33 2.45
CA LEU A 33 12.77 0.44 1.64
C LEU A 33 12.46 0.56 0.14
N SER A 34 11.17 0.65 -0.25
CA SER A 34 10.77 0.79 -1.65
C SER A 34 11.17 2.14 -2.24
N ILE A 35 11.06 3.21 -1.46
CA ILE A 35 11.50 4.55 -1.86
C ILE A 35 13.03 4.56 -2.04
N ALA A 36 13.77 4.04 -1.05
CA ALA A 36 15.22 3.94 -1.13
C ALA A 36 15.67 3.17 -2.38
N TYR A 37 15.11 2.00 -2.61
CA TYR A 37 15.38 1.18 -3.79
C TYR A 37 15.11 1.94 -5.09
N ARG A 38 13.99 2.68 -5.14
CA ARG A 38 13.59 3.46 -6.31
C ARG A 38 14.53 4.62 -6.58
N ILE A 39 14.93 5.36 -5.53
CA ILE A 39 15.89 6.47 -5.64
C ILE A 39 17.26 5.92 -6.05
N ALA A 40 17.78 4.95 -5.34
CA ALA A 40 19.09 4.37 -5.63
C ALA A 40 19.20 3.84 -7.07
N SER A 41 18.13 3.17 -7.56
CA SER A 41 18.09 2.66 -8.94
C SER A 41 18.05 3.76 -10.02
N LYS A 42 17.65 4.99 -9.67
CA LYS A 42 17.51 6.11 -10.62
C LYS A 42 18.58 7.19 -10.45
N ARG A 43 19.11 7.29 -9.25
CA ARG A 43 20.06 8.30 -8.84
C ARG A 43 21.22 7.67 -8.08
N PRO A 44 22.12 6.95 -8.77
CA PRO A 44 23.28 6.34 -8.14
C PRO A 44 24.29 7.40 -7.61
N ASP A 45 24.11 8.66 -8.00
CA ASP A 45 24.89 9.82 -7.54
C ASP A 45 24.41 10.37 -6.18
N VAL A 46 23.34 9.82 -5.60
CA VAL A 46 22.75 10.28 -4.34
C VAL A 46 23.06 9.27 -3.24
N GLU A 47 23.64 9.77 -2.15
CA GLU A 47 23.80 8.99 -0.92
C GLU A 47 22.45 8.87 -0.19
N ILE A 48 22.09 7.67 0.19
CA ILE A 48 20.82 7.36 0.85
C ILE A 48 21.12 6.71 2.19
N GLU A 49 20.58 7.31 3.26
CA GLU A 49 20.62 6.75 4.60
C GLU A 49 19.22 6.38 5.04
N ILE A 50 19.02 5.14 5.50
CA ILE A 50 17.74 4.67 6.07
C ILE A 50 17.93 4.48 7.57
N LEU A 51 17.05 5.11 8.36
CA LEU A 51 17.02 5.04 9.80
C LEU A 51 15.79 4.27 10.25
N GLU A 52 15.99 3.12 10.91
CA GLU A 52 14.93 2.29 11.46
C GLU A 52 15.13 2.14 12.98
N LYS A 53 14.08 2.40 13.75
CA LYS A 53 14.14 2.31 15.22
C LYS A 53 14.26 0.89 15.76
N SER A 54 13.72 -0.08 15.01
CA SER A 54 13.65 -1.48 15.42
C SER A 54 14.97 -2.21 15.18
N GLU A 55 15.03 -3.46 15.64
CA GLU A 55 16.15 -4.38 15.40
C GLU A 55 16.06 -5.08 14.03
N ARG A 56 14.96 -4.87 13.29
CA ARG A 56 14.72 -5.44 11.97
C ARG A 56 14.07 -4.42 11.03
N TYR A 57 14.24 -4.62 9.73
CA TYR A 57 13.50 -3.93 8.68
C TYR A 57 12.15 -4.61 8.43
N GLY A 58 11.24 -3.91 7.74
CA GLY A 58 9.94 -4.44 7.30
C GLY A 58 8.73 -3.79 7.98
N GLY A 59 8.93 -3.11 9.10
CA GLY A 59 7.84 -2.49 9.86
C GLY A 59 6.81 -3.53 10.30
N THR A 60 5.55 -3.41 9.84
CA THR A 60 4.47 -4.36 10.17
C THR A 60 4.53 -5.65 9.35
N ILE A 61 5.38 -5.74 8.32
CA ILE A 61 5.57 -6.99 7.58
C ILE A 61 6.51 -7.88 8.35
N GLU A 62 5.99 -8.99 8.82
CA GLU A 62 6.68 -10.00 9.59
C GLU A 62 6.04 -11.35 9.31
N THR A 63 6.86 -12.37 9.13
CA THR A 63 6.41 -13.75 8.90
C THR A 63 7.02 -14.64 9.98
N TRP A 64 6.16 -15.18 10.83
CA TRP A 64 6.54 -16.19 11.80
C TRP A 64 6.55 -17.57 11.14
N SER A 65 7.55 -18.38 11.45
CA SER A 65 7.63 -19.77 10.97
C SER A 65 8.20 -20.68 12.05
N GLU A 66 7.58 -21.85 12.20
CA GLU A 66 8.04 -22.90 13.13
C GLU A 66 7.69 -24.27 12.54
N GLY A 67 8.69 -25.09 12.26
CA GLY A 67 8.52 -26.36 11.54
C GLY A 67 7.84 -26.14 10.19
N ASP A 68 6.72 -26.81 9.97
CA ASP A 68 5.91 -26.69 8.74
C ASP A 68 4.88 -25.54 8.78
N TRP A 69 4.83 -24.77 9.87
CA TRP A 69 3.89 -23.70 10.05
C TRP A 69 4.50 -22.36 9.62
N LEU A 70 3.68 -21.57 8.92
CA LEU A 70 4.02 -20.23 8.48
C LEU A 70 2.82 -19.31 8.67
N CYS A 71 3.05 -18.14 9.28
CA CYS A 71 2.02 -17.16 9.53
C CYS A 71 2.56 -15.74 9.32
N ASP A 72 1.95 -14.99 8.41
CA ASP A 72 2.16 -13.55 8.33
C ASP A 72 1.43 -12.85 9.48
N VAL A 73 2.16 -12.12 10.31
CA VAL A 73 1.66 -11.57 11.58
C VAL A 73 0.63 -10.47 11.34
N ALA A 74 0.85 -9.59 10.37
CA ALA A 74 -0.06 -8.47 10.10
C ALA A 74 -0.44 -8.36 8.62
N VAL A 75 0.51 -8.43 7.71
CA VAL A 75 0.29 -8.24 6.27
C VAL A 75 0.47 -9.57 5.55
N ASN A 76 -0.63 -10.22 5.25
CA ASN A 76 -0.64 -11.57 4.66
C ASN A 76 -0.78 -11.60 3.13
N ALA A 77 -1.09 -10.47 2.52
CA ALA A 77 -1.25 -10.39 1.07
C ALA A 77 -1.31 -8.95 0.56
N ALA A 78 -0.95 -8.78 -0.69
CA ALA A 78 -1.06 -7.52 -1.40
C ALA A 78 -2.15 -7.58 -2.48
N ARG A 79 -2.82 -6.46 -2.70
CA ARG A 79 -3.75 -6.33 -3.83
C ARG A 79 -2.98 -6.15 -5.14
N ALA A 80 -3.61 -6.59 -6.21
CA ALA A 80 -3.14 -6.37 -7.56
C ALA A 80 -2.98 -4.86 -7.86
N HIS A 81 -1.77 -4.37 -7.77
CA HIS A 81 -1.42 -2.99 -8.12
C HIS A 81 -0.15 -3.00 -9.00
N PRO A 82 -0.11 -2.25 -10.10
CA PRO A 82 1.04 -2.25 -11.01
C PRO A 82 2.38 -1.91 -10.33
N ALA A 83 2.38 -1.00 -9.35
CA ALA A 83 3.60 -0.64 -8.62
C ALA A 83 4.15 -1.82 -7.80
N PHE A 84 3.26 -2.59 -7.16
CA PHE A 84 3.66 -3.78 -6.41
C PHE A 84 4.23 -4.86 -7.34
N TRP A 85 3.56 -5.12 -8.46
CA TRP A 85 4.06 -6.11 -9.42
C TRP A 85 5.36 -5.70 -10.09
N ARG A 86 5.53 -4.40 -10.33
CA ARG A 86 6.82 -3.89 -10.78
C ARG A 86 7.93 -4.19 -9.77
N LEU A 87 7.63 -4.02 -8.48
CA LEU A 87 8.58 -4.33 -7.42
C LEU A 87 8.92 -5.82 -7.38
N ILE A 88 7.91 -6.71 -7.50
CA ILE A 88 8.11 -8.16 -7.58
C ILE A 88 9.01 -8.53 -8.78
N ASP A 89 8.77 -7.91 -9.94
CA ASP A 89 9.55 -8.13 -11.16
C ASP A 89 10.99 -7.62 -11.01
N ASP A 90 11.15 -6.40 -10.53
CA ASP A 90 12.46 -5.76 -10.34
C ASP A 90 13.35 -6.52 -9.31
N LEU A 91 12.72 -7.17 -8.32
CA LEU A 91 13.40 -7.99 -7.31
C LEU A 91 13.57 -9.47 -7.70
N GLY A 92 13.10 -9.89 -8.87
CA GLY A 92 13.21 -11.26 -9.34
C GLY A 92 12.36 -12.27 -8.54
N LEU A 93 11.25 -11.80 -7.92
CA LEU A 93 10.40 -12.61 -7.03
C LEU A 93 9.23 -13.32 -7.74
N GLN A 94 9.20 -13.34 -9.08
CA GLN A 94 8.11 -13.97 -9.85
C GLN A 94 7.96 -15.46 -9.52
N GLY A 95 9.08 -16.16 -9.28
CA GLY A 95 9.08 -17.60 -8.98
C GLY A 95 8.47 -17.98 -7.63
N VAL A 96 8.44 -17.03 -6.68
CA VAL A 96 7.84 -17.24 -5.35
C VAL A 96 6.49 -16.52 -5.19
N PHE A 97 6.03 -15.86 -6.25
CA PHE A 97 4.74 -15.17 -6.26
C PHE A 97 3.59 -16.19 -6.26
N SER A 98 2.69 -16.08 -5.28
CA SER A 98 1.54 -16.94 -5.10
C SER A 98 0.24 -16.17 -5.16
N GLU A 99 -0.60 -16.46 -6.14
CA GLU A 99 -1.93 -15.87 -6.26
C GLU A 99 -2.95 -16.61 -5.39
N SER A 100 -3.90 -15.86 -4.83
CA SER A 100 -5.01 -16.44 -4.08
C SER A 100 -5.84 -17.42 -4.93
N ASN A 101 -6.34 -18.47 -4.29
CA ASN A 101 -7.24 -19.41 -4.95
C ASN A 101 -8.46 -18.65 -5.54
N PRO A 102 -8.84 -18.91 -6.82
CA PRO A 102 -10.03 -18.30 -7.41
C PRO A 102 -11.32 -18.55 -6.61
N LYS A 103 -11.44 -19.67 -5.92
CA LYS A 103 -12.58 -19.99 -5.04
C LYS A 103 -12.67 -19.07 -3.83
N ALA A 104 -11.54 -18.54 -3.35
CA ALA A 104 -11.48 -17.59 -2.23
C ALA A 104 -12.06 -16.19 -2.55
N ARG A 105 -12.48 -15.93 -3.78
CA ARG A 105 -13.15 -14.68 -4.15
C ARG A 105 -14.55 -14.53 -3.57
N SER A 106 -15.17 -15.64 -3.15
CA SER A 106 -16.49 -15.61 -2.55
C SER A 106 -16.43 -14.94 -1.18
N ARG A 107 -17.33 -14.01 -0.94
CA ARG A 107 -17.52 -13.36 0.34
C ARG A 107 -18.80 -13.92 0.97
N TRP A 108 -18.70 -14.34 2.21
CA TRP A 108 -19.80 -14.93 2.97
C TRP A 108 -20.07 -14.05 4.19
N ILE A 109 -21.32 -13.85 4.50
CA ILE A 109 -21.75 -13.17 5.71
C ILE A 109 -22.55 -14.14 6.54
N HIS A 110 -22.21 -14.23 7.83
CA HIS A 110 -23.00 -14.91 8.84
C HIS A 110 -23.69 -13.88 9.70
N SER A 111 -25.01 -13.94 9.74
CA SER A 111 -25.83 -13.03 10.56
C SER A 111 -27.12 -13.75 10.98
N ASN A 112 -27.50 -13.61 12.26
CA ASN A 112 -28.72 -14.21 12.81
C ASN A 112 -28.85 -15.73 12.54
N GLY A 113 -27.74 -16.47 12.74
CA GLY A 113 -27.71 -17.92 12.53
C GLY A 113 -27.77 -18.37 11.06
N LYS A 114 -27.70 -17.45 10.10
CA LYS A 114 -27.75 -17.76 8.66
C LYS A 114 -26.48 -17.31 7.96
N THR A 115 -25.89 -18.19 7.16
CA THR A 115 -24.74 -17.88 6.31
C THR A 115 -25.22 -17.66 4.89
N ALA A 116 -24.89 -16.52 4.30
CA ALA A 116 -25.23 -16.17 2.94
C ALA A 116 -24.02 -15.67 2.15
N LYS A 117 -23.93 -16.06 0.89
CA LYS A 117 -22.92 -15.55 -0.04
C LYS A 117 -23.31 -14.17 -0.51
N LEU A 118 -22.38 -13.21 -0.39
CA LEU A 118 -22.56 -11.88 -1.01
C LEU A 118 -22.63 -12.05 -2.53
N SER A 119 -23.77 -11.73 -3.10
CA SER A 119 -24.04 -11.82 -4.52
C SER A 119 -24.88 -10.63 -4.99
N LEU A 120 -24.91 -10.40 -6.31
CA LEU A 120 -25.77 -9.39 -6.90
C LEU A 120 -27.26 -9.65 -6.58
N LEU A 121 -27.65 -10.92 -6.52
CA LEU A 121 -29.01 -11.32 -6.15
C LEU A 121 -29.36 -10.91 -4.71
N MET A 122 -28.41 -11.01 -3.78
CA MET A 122 -28.59 -10.53 -2.41
C MET A 122 -28.73 -9.00 -2.38
N ALA A 123 -27.93 -8.27 -3.17
CA ALA A 123 -28.05 -6.82 -3.29
C ALA A 123 -29.41 -6.39 -3.87
N LEU A 124 -29.93 -7.10 -4.87
CA LEU A 124 -31.25 -6.84 -5.45
C LEU A 124 -32.39 -7.16 -4.45
N ARG A 125 -32.24 -8.19 -3.60
CA ARG A 125 -33.20 -8.51 -2.53
C ARG A 125 -33.27 -7.45 -1.43
N MET A 126 -32.25 -6.59 -1.29
CA MET A 126 -32.30 -5.44 -0.37
C MET A 126 -33.21 -4.30 -0.85
N GLY A 127 -33.73 -4.40 -2.07
CA GLY A 127 -34.66 -3.47 -2.70
C GLY A 127 -33.99 -2.53 -3.71
N PRO A 128 -34.57 -2.43 -4.93
CA PRO A 128 -33.98 -1.64 -6.01
C PRO A 128 -33.87 -0.15 -5.70
N LEU A 129 -34.81 0.40 -4.95
CA LEU A 129 -34.79 1.81 -4.52
C LEU A 129 -33.64 2.09 -3.53
N ARG A 130 -33.35 1.16 -2.61
CA ARG A 130 -32.24 1.29 -1.67
C ARG A 130 -30.91 1.21 -2.42
N LEU A 131 -30.79 0.30 -3.37
CA LEU A 131 -29.59 0.17 -4.22
C LEU A 131 -29.36 1.45 -5.05
N PHE A 132 -30.43 2.00 -5.64
CA PHE A 132 -30.33 3.25 -6.42
C PHE A 132 -29.90 4.44 -5.54
N ARG A 133 -30.47 4.57 -4.33
CA ARG A 133 -30.06 5.61 -3.36
C ARG A 133 -28.58 5.43 -2.95
N SER A 134 -28.15 4.20 -2.74
CA SER A 134 -26.76 3.86 -2.44
C SER A 134 -25.80 4.28 -3.55
N ILE A 135 -26.13 3.97 -4.80
CA ILE A 135 -25.34 4.36 -5.98
C ILE A 135 -25.28 5.90 -6.12
N ARG A 136 -26.40 6.58 -5.86
CA ARG A 136 -26.44 8.04 -5.89
C ARG A 136 -25.63 8.66 -4.76
N ALA A 137 -25.72 8.10 -3.54
CA ALA A 137 -24.94 8.55 -2.38
C ALA A 137 -23.43 8.37 -2.61
N SER A 138 -23.02 7.26 -3.22
CA SER A 138 -21.61 6.99 -3.52
C SER A 138 -20.97 8.04 -4.47
N ARG A 139 -21.79 8.66 -5.32
CA ARG A 139 -21.33 9.69 -6.26
C ARG A 139 -21.19 11.08 -5.63
N ALA A 140 -21.71 11.28 -4.45
CA ALA A 140 -21.68 12.60 -3.80
C ALA A 140 -20.32 12.94 -3.17
N GLY A 141 -19.50 11.94 -2.85
CA GLY A 141 -18.24 12.11 -2.10
C GLY A 141 -18.48 12.46 -0.63
N GLY A 142 -17.43 12.35 0.20
CA GLY A 142 -17.45 12.73 1.62
C GLY A 142 -18.49 11.97 2.45
N ARG A 143 -18.81 10.72 2.09
CA ARG A 143 -19.80 9.88 2.77
C ARG A 143 -19.12 8.75 3.52
N SER A 144 -19.66 8.40 4.69
CA SER A 144 -19.22 7.19 5.37
C SER A 144 -19.73 5.93 4.65
N VAL A 145 -19.05 4.79 4.89
CA VAL A 145 -19.46 3.50 4.33
C VAL A 145 -20.90 3.14 4.74
N ALA A 146 -21.30 3.46 5.98
CA ALA A 146 -22.68 3.27 6.46
C ALA A 146 -23.71 4.06 5.67
N GLN A 147 -23.38 5.24 5.16
CA GLN A 147 -24.28 6.05 4.35
C GLN A 147 -24.43 5.54 2.92
N ILE A 148 -23.49 4.75 2.43
CA ILE A 148 -23.49 4.19 1.08
C ILE A 148 -24.08 2.79 1.06
N ILE A 149 -23.71 1.93 2.01
CA ILE A 149 -24.19 0.55 2.08
C ILE A 149 -25.48 0.50 2.90
N PRO A 150 -26.63 0.13 2.30
CA PRO A 150 -27.94 0.23 2.96
C PRO A 150 -28.13 -0.70 4.16
N ASN A 151 -27.29 -1.73 4.29
CA ASN A 151 -27.36 -2.69 5.37
C ASN A 151 -26.18 -2.50 6.31
N GLN A 152 -26.48 -2.03 7.53
CA GLN A 152 -25.48 -1.72 8.55
C GLN A 152 -24.58 -2.92 8.89
N SER A 153 -25.16 -4.11 9.06
CA SER A 153 -24.39 -5.31 9.40
C SER A 153 -23.38 -5.69 8.30
N ILE A 154 -23.76 -5.48 7.02
CA ILE A 154 -22.85 -5.70 5.89
C ILE A 154 -21.77 -4.62 5.85
N ALA A 155 -22.16 -3.37 6.06
CA ALA A 155 -21.22 -2.25 6.10
C ALA A 155 -20.18 -2.44 7.20
N ASP A 156 -20.62 -2.78 8.42
CA ASP A 156 -19.72 -3.01 9.56
C ASP A 156 -18.82 -4.25 9.35
N ALA A 157 -19.36 -5.36 8.84
CA ALA A 157 -18.57 -6.54 8.54
C ALA A 157 -17.46 -6.25 7.52
N MET A 158 -17.73 -5.38 6.53
CA MET A 158 -16.73 -4.97 5.55
C MET A 158 -15.64 -4.09 6.19
N THR A 159 -16.01 -3.10 6.97
CA THR A 159 -15.06 -2.16 7.53
C THR A 159 -14.25 -2.76 8.68
N LEU A 160 -14.88 -3.54 9.56
CA LEU A 160 -14.18 -4.26 10.63
C LEU A 160 -13.13 -5.23 10.07
N GLY A 161 -13.46 -5.96 9.00
CA GLY A 161 -12.54 -6.90 8.37
C GLY A 161 -11.37 -6.27 7.58
N ILE A 162 -11.44 -4.96 7.28
CA ILE A 162 -10.41 -4.29 6.47
C ILE A 162 -9.62 -3.28 7.29
N VAL A 163 -10.32 -2.44 8.07
CA VAL A 163 -9.72 -1.30 8.80
C VAL A 163 -9.99 -1.34 10.30
N ASN A 164 -10.59 -2.42 10.81
CA ASN A 164 -10.91 -2.65 12.22
C ASN A 164 -11.70 -1.49 12.86
N HIS A 165 -12.64 -0.91 12.09
CA HIS A 165 -13.49 0.18 12.56
C HIS A 165 -14.93 0.05 12.05
N VAL A 166 -15.90 0.60 12.79
CA VAL A 166 -17.32 0.57 12.38
C VAL A 166 -17.56 1.49 11.19
N SER A 167 -18.48 1.10 10.31
CA SER A 167 -18.70 1.73 9.01
C SER A 167 -19.16 3.19 9.05
N GLN A 168 -19.68 3.65 10.19
CA GLN A 168 -20.10 5.04 10.39
C GLN A 168 -18.92 6.02 10.39
N HIS A 169 -17.75 5.57 10.84
CA HIS A 169 -16.55 6.37 10.97
C HIS A 169 -15.49 6.11 9.88
N VAL A 170 -15.84 5.29 8.90
CA VAL A 170 -14.95 4.97 7.77
C VAL A 170 -15.40 5.72 6.54
N ASP A 171 -14.53 6.56 6.00
CA ASP A 171 -14.76 7.27 4.75
C ASP A 171 -14.83 6.29 3.57
N ALA A 172 -15.89 6.40 2.78
CA ALA A 172 -16.10 5.52 1.65
C ALA A 172 -15.21 5.86 0.45
N ASP A 173 -14.81 7.11 0.30
CA ASP A 173 -13.88 7.53 -0.76
C ASP A 173 -12.51 6.90 -0.53
N PHE A 174 -12.10 6.76 0.73
CA PHE A 174 -10.88 6.06 1.11
C PHE A 174 -10.99 4.53 0.96
N LEU A 175 -12.05 3.92 1.48
CA LEU A 175 -12.17 2.45 1.50
C LEU A 175 -12.59 1.85 0.16
N MET A 176 -13.44 2.55 -0.59
CA MET A 176 -14.08 2.07 -1.82
C MET A 176 -13.94 3.08 -2.97
N PRO A 177 -12.74 3.58 -3.29
CA PRO A 177 -12.56 4.64 -4.29
C PRO A 177 -13.07 4.25 -5.69
N SER A 178 -13.17 2.94 -5.97
CA SER A 178 -13.74 2.44 -7.23
C SER A 178 -15.26 2.57 -7.33
N LEU A 179 -15.95 2.75 -6.22
CA LEU A 179 -17.42 2.90 -6.14
C LEU A 179 -17.83 4.35 -5.90
N THR A 180 -16.93 5.20 -5.46
CA THR A 180 -17.18 6.60 -5.16
C THR A 180 -16.51 7.50 -6.20
N LYS A 181 -16.87 8.78 -6.17
CA LYS A 181 -16.17 9.81 -6.93
C LYS A 181 -15.02 10.30 -6.06
N TYR A 182 -13.84 9.76 -6.26
CA TYR A 182 -12.66 10.17 -5.52
C TYR A 182 -12.12 11.49 -6.06
N GLY A 183 -12.16 12.55 -5.23
CA GLY A 183 -11.65 13.87 -5.61
C GLY A 183 -12.29 14.43 -6.88
N GLN A 184 -11.52 15.13 -7.68
CA GLN A 184 -11.91 15.67 -8.98
C GLN A 184 -11.60 14.72 -10.14
N GLU A 185 -10.81 13.66 -9.90
CA GLU A 185 -10.40 12.69 -10.92
C GLU A 185 -11.04 11.33 -10.69
N PRO A 186 -11.74 10.79 -11.67
CA PRO A 186 -12.31 9.46 -11.55
C PRO A 186 -11.18 8.41 -11.50
N PRO A 187 -11.32 7.36 -10.67
CA PRO A 187 -10.36 6.27 -10.65
C PRO A 187 -10.21 5.64 -12.03
N LEU A 188 -9.01 5.22 -12.36
CA LEU A 188 -8.73 4.56 -13.63
C LEU A 188 -9.55 3.28 -13.78
N LYS A 189 -10.23 3.13 -14.92
CA LYS A 189 -10.96 1.89 -15.23
C LYS A 189 -9.98 0.72 -15.27
N TRP A 190 -10.39 -0.42 -14.71
CA TRP A 190 -9.55 -1.62 -14.70
C TRP A 190 -9.08 -2.07 -16.10
N SER A 191 -9.89 -1.89 -17.13
CA SER A 191 -9.49 -2.17 -18.51
C SER A 191 -8.27 -1.35 -18.94
N LYS A 192 -8.22 -0.07 -18.55
CA LYS A 192 -7.07 0.81 -18.79
C LYS A 192 -5.84 0.34 -18.03
N ILE A 193 -6.00 0.04 -16.74
CA ILE A 193 -4.92 -0.52 -15.90
C ILE A 193 -4.37 -1.82 -16.53
N LYS A 194 -5.24 -2.75 -16.94
CA LYS A 194 -4.84 -4.02 -17.56
C LYS A 194 -4.04 -3.81 -18.86
N LYS A 195 -4.47 -2.87 -19.71
CA LYS A 195 -3.74 -2.54 -20.93
C LYS A 195 -2.33 -2.02 -20.60
N MET A 196 -2.24 -1.09 -19.66
CA MET A 196 -0.99 -0.48 -19.23
C MET A 196 -0.04 -1.49 -18.62
N MET A 197 -0.56 -2.41 -17.81
CA MET A 197 0.22 -3.53 -17.27
C MET A 197 0.75 -4.45 -18.35
N GLY A 198 -0.07 -4.79 -19.34
CA GLY A 198 0.34 -5.62 -20.48
C GLY A 198 1.50 -5.01 -21.29
N GLU A 199 1.57 -3.68 -21.33
CA GLU A 199 2.65 -2.94 -21.98
C GLU A 199 3.90 -2.80 -21.09
N THR A 200 3.72 -2.81 -19.75
CA THR A 200 4.80 -2.59 -18.77
C THR A 200 5.45 -3.89 -18.32
N TYR A 201 4.68 -4.98 -18.24
CA TYR A 201 5.11 -6.29 -17.76
C TYR A 201 4.86 -7.37 -18.81
N PRO A 202 5.67 -7.45 -19.87
CA PRO A 202 5.44 -8.43 -20.93
C PRO A 202 5.62 -9.88 -20.47
N LEU A 203 6.48 -10.11 -19.48
CA LEU A 203 6.84 -11.45 -19.00
C LEU A 203 6.07 -11.87 -17.75
N PHE A 204 5.60 -10.92 -16.94
CA PHE A 204 4.90 -11.17 -15.68
C PHE A 204 3.52 -10.50 -15.67
N LYS A 205 2.48 -11.29 -15.84
CA LYS A 205 1.08 -10.82 -15.93
C LYS A 205 0.19 -11.55 -14.92
N PRO A 206 0.12 -11.07 -13.67
CA PRO A 206 -0.76 -11.66 -12.67
C PRO A 206 -2.23 -11.59 -13.10
N ARG A 207 -3.04 -12.52 -12.57
CA ARG A 207 -4.47 -12.52 -12.86
C ARG A 207 -5.15 -11.25 -12.39
N LYS A 208 -6.17 -10.83 -13.15
CA LYS A 208 -7.03 -9.70 -12.77
C LYS A 208 -7.68 -9.97 -11.40
N GLY A 209 -7.52 -9.03 -10.47
CA GLY A 209 -8.12 -9.07 -9.14
C GLY A 209 -7.56 -10.17 -8.24
N ALA A 210 -6.42 -10.75 -8.56
CA ALA A 210 -5.71 -11.63 -7.66
C ALA A 210 -5.24 -10.82 -6.42
N ILE A 211 -5.46 -11.41 -5.27
CA ILE A 211 -4.70 -11.07 -4.06
C ILE A 211 -3.50 -11.99 -4.09
N ALA A 212 -2.33 -11.46 -3.81
CA ALA A 212 -1.09 -12.19 -3.93
C ALA A 212 -0.31 -12.18 -2.62
N SER A 213 0.33 -13.29 -2.32
CA SER A 213 1.32 -13.45 -1.29
C SER A 213 2.60 -13.99 -1.92
N LEU A 214 3.60 -14.26 -1.11
CA LEU A 214 4.84 -14.88 -1.52
C LEU A 214 5.00 -16.23 -0.82
N ASN A 215 5.50 -17.23 -1.52
CA ASN A 215 5.88 -18.48 -0.89
C ASN A 215 7.03 -18.21 0.08
N GLY A 216 6.83 -18.57 1.35
CA GLY A 216 7.73 -18.19 2.45
C GLY A 216 7.27 -16.96 3.22
N GLY A 217 6.08 -16.41 2.90
CA GLY A 217 5.47 -15.26 3.58
C GLY A 217 5.84 -13.91 2.97
N MET A 218 5.16 -12.87 3.43
CA MET A 218 5.36 -11.51 2.89
C MET A 218 6.71 -10.91 3.26
N GLU A 219 7.38 -11.42 4.29
CA GLU A 219 8.71 -10.94 4.70
C GLU A 219 9.80 -11.24 3.65
N VAL A 220 9.57 -12.20 2.75
CA VAL A 220 10.45 -12.47 1.59
C VAL A 220 10.67 -11.19 0.75
N LEU A 221 9.65 -10.34 0.64
CA LEU A 221 9.76 -9.06 -0.06
C LEU A 221 10.71 -8.10 0.66
N VAL A 222 10.63 -8.05 1.98
CA VAL A 222 11.50 -7.21 2.82
C VAL A 222 12.95 -7.66 2.69
N HIS A 223 13.20 -8.95 2.84
CA HIS A 223 14.52 -9.54 2.72
C HIS A 223 15.15 -9.28 1.34
N ALA A 224 14.36 -9.39 0.27
CA ALA A 224 14.82 -9.09 -1.08
C ALA A 224 15.20 -7.62 -1.25
N LEU A 225 14.39 -6.68 -0.72
CA LEU A 225 14.69 -5.25 -0.74
C LEU A 225 15.96 -4.93 0.05
N VAL A 226 16.06 -5.42 1.28
CA VAL A 226 17.25 -5.21 2.13
C VAL A 226 18.51 -5.77 1.48
N LYS A 227 18.42 -6.97 0.88
CA LYS A 227 19.54 -7.58 0.15
C LYS A 227 19.99 -6.71 -1.03
N GLN A 228 19.04 -6.19 -1.82
CA GLN A 228 19.37 -5.31 -2.95
C GLN A 228 19.99 -4.00 -2.49
N LEU A 229 19.43 -3.38 -1.44
CA LEU A 229 19.92 -2.12 -0.90
C LEU A 229 21.32 -2.26 -0.27
N ASN A 230 21.59 -3.35 0.46
CA ASN A 230 22.90 -3.64 1.02
C ASN A 230 23.99 -3.87 -0.07
N GLY A 231 23.58 -4.22 -1.27
CA GLY A 231 24.50 -4.38 -2.40
C GLY A 231 24.87 -3.08 -3.10
N LEU A 232 24.34 -1.93 -2.66
CA LEU A 232 24.56 -0.63 -3.28
C LEU A 232 25.50 0.22 -2.41
N GLU A 233 26.59 0.71 -3.00
CA GLU A 233 27.61 1.51 -2.30
C GLU A 233 27.09 2.85 -1.78
N ASN A 234 26.07 3.40 -2.44
CA ASN A 234 25.45 4.68 -2.09
C ASN A 234 24.30 4.57 -1.11
N VAL A 235 24.07 3.40 -0.49
CA VAL A 235 22.98 3.17 0.48
C VAL A 235 23.54 2.68 1.80
N THR A 236 23.14 3.34 2.88
CA THR A 236 23.44 2.95 4.25
C THR A 236 22.17 2.59 5.01
N LEU A 237 22.16 1.41 5.61
CA LEU A 237 21.02 0.89 6.38
C LEU A 237 21.38 0.89 7.88
N ASN A 238 20.64 1.64 8.69
CA ASN A 238 20.85 1.79 10.13
C ASN A 238 19.65 1.31 10.91
N LEU A 239 19.82 0.25 11.69
CA LEU A 239 18.85 -0.22 12.70
C LEU A 239 19.09 0.48 14.05
N ARG A 240 18.15 0.32 14.98
CA ARG A 240 18.20 0.88 16.35
C ARG A 240 18.42 2.40 16.34
N SER A 241 17.91 3.08 15.34
CA SER A 241 18.03 4.52 15.14
C SER A 241 16.67 5.18 15.37
N THR A 242 16.39 5.55 16.60
CA THR A 242 15.16 6.25 16.98
C THR A 242 15.28 7.72 16.62
N ILE A 243 14.32 8.18 15.82
CA ILE A 243 14.20 9.58 15.37
C ILE A 243 12.82 10.09 15.76
N GLU A 244 12.80 11.24 16.40
CA GLU A 244 11.56 11.85 16.91
C GLU A 244 10.99 12.90 15.96
N SER A 245 11.86 13.61 15.22
CA SER A 245 11.42 14.64 14.29
C SER A 245 12.36 14.82 13.10
N PRO A 246 11.89 15.41 11.98
CA PRO A 246 12.74 15.76 10.85
C PRO A 246 13.85 16.75 11.22
N GLU A 247 13.59 17.68 12.13
CA GLU A 247 14.55 18.69 12.60
C GLU A 247 15.73 18.01 13.31
N GLN A 248 15.47 16.96 14.10
CA GLN A 248 16.52 16.18 14.72
C GLN A 248 17.47 15.59 13.66
N VAL A 249 16.92 14.98 12.60
CA VAL A 249 17.74 14.42 11.51
C VAL A 249 18.54 15.52 10.83
N SER A 250 17.89 16.65 10.54
CA SER A 250 18.53 17.80 9.87
C SER A 250 19.74 18.29 10.67
N ASN A 251 19.59 18.44 11.98
CA ASN A 251 20.64 18.91 12.88
C ASN A 251 21.76 17.89 13.05
N ASP A 252 21.39 16.63 13.38
CA ASP A 252 22.36 15.57 13.71
C ASP A 252 23.22 15.15 12.50
N ARG A 253 22.67 15.26 11.29
CA ARG A 253 23.31 14.77 10.06
C ARG A 253 23.71 15.86 9.07
N ASN A 254 23.42 17.11 9.42
CA ASN A 254 23.65 18.25 8.53
C ASN A 254 23.03 18.03 7.13
N ILE A 255 21.79 17.57 7.10
CA ILE A 255 21.02 17.33 5.88
C ILE A 255 19.89 18.35 5.81
N PRO A 256 19.65 19.03 4.66
CA PRO A 256 18.50 19.91 4.50
C PRO A 256 17.19 19.17 4.79
N ILE A 257 16.25 19.82 5.46
CA ILE A 257 14.96 19.22 5.84
C ILE A 257 14.19 18.71 4.62
N ASP A 258 14.30 19.39 3.48
CA ASP A 258 13.70 19.00 2.20
C ASP A 258 14.30 17.70 1.61
N SER A 259 15.41 17.23 2.17
CA SER A 259 16.08 15.97 1.79
C SER A 259 15.74 14.82 2.75
N ILE A 260 14.78 15.01 3.65
CA ILE A 260 14.32 14.01 4.60
C ILE A 260 12.97 13.45 4.13
N ILE A 261 12.90 12.13 4.01
CA ILE A 261 11.66 11.43 3.64
C ILE A 261 11.15 10.68 4.87
N TRP A 262 10.01 11.12 5.39
CA TRP A 262 9.41 10.50 6.57
C TRP A 262 8.48 9.34 6.16
N CYS A 263 8.86 8.13 6.51
CA CYS A 263 8.12 6.89 6.26
C CYS A 263 7.72 6.17 7.56
N ALA A 264 7.99 6.76 8.71
CA ALA A 264 7.52 6.28 10.00
C ALA A 264 6.06 6.74 10.25
N PRO A 265 5.32 6.05 11.14
CA PRO A 265 4.01 6.53 11.54
C PRO A 265 4.09 7.95 12.09
N LEU A 266 3.16 8.80 11.66
CA LEU A 266 2.97 10.11 12.28
C LEU A 266 2.58 9.90 13.74
N GLY A 267 3.29 10.54 14.67
CA GLY A 267 2.95 10.53 16.09
C GLY A 267 1.50 10.99 16.30
N ARG A 268 1.00 10.86 17.54
CA ARG A 268 -0.39 11.24 17.87
C ARG A 268 -0.71 12.74 17.73
N SER A 269 0.26 13.60 17.47
CA SER A 269 0.06 15.05 17.26
C SER A 269 0.24 15.42 15.79
N PRO A 270 -0.84 15.80 15.09
CA PRO A 270 -0.73 16.41 13.75
C PRO A 270 0.08 17.72 13.74
N GLU A 271 0.25 18.34 14.88
CA GLU A 271 0.92 19.65 15.05
C GLU A 271 2.41 19.65 14.69
N GLN A 272 3.07 18.49 14.71
CA GLN A 272 4.48 18.37 14.36
C GLN A 272 4.78 18.49 12.84
N PHE A 273 3.76 18.53 12.00
CA PHE A 273 3.90 18.53 10.54
C PHE A 273 3.21 19.72 9.85
N THR A 274 2.68 20.67 10.62
CA THR A 274 1.99 21.87 10.09
C THR A 274 2.93 22.93 9.51
N SER A 275 4.23 22.73 9.57
CA SER A 275 5.23 23.65 9.00
C SER A 275 5.71 23.25 7.58
N LEU A 276 5.01 22.36 6.90
CA LEU A 276 5.34 21.88 5.55
C LEU A 276 4.39 22.43 4.47
N ASP A 277 3.79 23.63 4.70
CA ASP A 277 3.05 24.37 3.68
C ASP A 277 3.99 25.12 2.71
#